data_56e16aecfb1995cd4de11d936646919c
#
_entry.id   56e16aecfb1995cd4de11d936646919c
#
_cell.length_a   1.000
_cell.length_b   1.000
_cell.length_c   1.000
_cell.angle_alpha   90.00
_cell.angle_beta   90.00
_cell.angle_gamma   90.00
#
_symmetry.space_group_name_H-M   'P 1'
#
loop_
_entity.id
_entity.type
_entity.pdbx_description
1 polymer ?
#
loop_
_entity_poly.entity_id
_entity_poly.type
_entity_poly.pdbx_seq_one_letter_code
_entity_poly.pdbx_strand_id
1 'polypeptide(L)'
;LFGGSGDHHLEYFKSENIPGMDETVVTLPNLVFKEEMEIFVGGYSLRLMHVRGHTDGDVYIYIEQLKTLITGDLVSYKKIPSLKDAYVEEWIAAMDLLGDFDAEIYIPGHGEPGGKPLLIAMKHYLLKLKEMILKQLEKGKSLKETQAVIRPVLAEKYKGWKNLKWLDANIERAYLEYSLK
;
A
#
# COMPACT_ATOMS: atom_id res chain seq x y z
N LEU A 1 -10.54 16.64 -11.63
CA LEU A 1 -10.14 16.03 -10.35
C LEU A 1 -9.39 14.69 -10.50
N PHE A 2 -9.33 14.11 -11.69
CA PHE A 2 -8.66 12.83 -11.98
C PHE A 2 -7.63 12.95 -13.11
N GLY A 3 -7.22 14.15 -13.46
CA GLY A 3 -6.26 14.37 -14.55
C GLY A 3 -4.82 14.32 -14.04
N GLY A 4 -4.01 13.46 -14.64
CA GLY A 4 -2.56 13.57 -14.55
C GLY A 4 -1.81 12.28 -14.20
N SER A 5 -2.25 11.47 -13.24
CA SER A 5 -1.48 10.27 -12.86
C SER A 5 -1.61 9.13 -13.88
N GLY A 6 -2.80 8.93 -14.45
CA GLY A 6 -3.05 7.85 -15.41
C GLY A 6 -2.29 8.05 -16.73
N ASP A 7 -2.31 9.27 -17.27
CA ASP A 7 -1.61 9.59 -18.51
C ASP A 7 -0.08 9.48 -18.34
N HIS A 8 0.45 9.96 -17.21
CA HIS A 8 1.88 9.85 -16.92
C HIS A 8 2.33 8.39 -16.76
N HIS A 9 1.53 7.54 -16.11
CA HIS A 9 1.83 6.11 -16.03
C HIS A 9 1.73 5.42 -17.39
N LEU A 10 0.75 5.78 -18.21
CA LEU A 10 0.62 5.22 -19.55
C LEU A 10 1.82 5.58 -20.42
N GLU A 11 2.29 6.85 -20.41
CA GLU A 11 3.49 7.27 -21.12
C GLU A 11 4.73 6.51 -20.63
N TYR A 12 4.89 6.33 -19.34
CA TYR A 12 5.96 5.52 -18.78
C TYR A 12 5.93 4.08 -19.32
N PHE A 13 4.78 3.39 -19.25
CA PHE A 13 4.67 2.01 -19.74
C PHE A 13 4.86 1.89 -21.27
N LYS A 14 4.44 2.90 -22.05
CA LYS A 14 4.73 2.96 -23.48
C LYS A 14 6.24 3.07 -23.73
N SER A 15 6.95 3.87 -22.94
CA SER A 15 8.41 4.01 -23.07
C SER A 15 9.18 2.72 -22.75
N GLU A 16 8.61 1.82 -21.96
CA GLU A 16 9.18 0.51 -21.66
C GLU A 16 8.94 -0.53 -22.76
N ASN A 17 8.33 -0.15 -23.88
CA ASN A 17 8.00 -1.02 -25.03
C ASN A 17 7.21 -2.29 -24.64
N ILE A 18 6.29 -2.16 -23.69
CA ILE A 18 5.43 -3.27 -23.29
C ILE A 18 4.42 -3.56 -24.42
N PRO A 19 4.35 -4.79 -24.91
CA PRO A 19 3.43 -5.13 -26.00
C PRO A 19 1.96 -4.77 -25.67
N GLY A 20 1.26 -4.12 -26.62
CA GLY A 20 -0.14 -3.71 -26.49
C GLY A 20 -0.35 -2.36 -25.79
N MET A 21 0.70 -1.71 -25.26
CA MET A 21 0.56 -0.40 -24.63
C MET A 21 0.15 0.72 -25.60
N ASP A 22 0.47 0.60 -26.90
CA ASP A 22 0.08 1.58 -27.92
C ASP A 22 -1.43 1.66 -28.11
N GLU A 23 -2.14 0.55 -27.89
CA GLU A 23 -3.60 0.44 -28.01
C GLU A 23 -4.31 0.78 -26.68
N THR A 24 -3.56 0.97 -25.59
CA THR A 24 -4.12 1.23 -24.26
C THR A 24 -4.62 2.67 -24.15
N VAL A 25 -5.85 2.84 -23.71
CA VAL A 25 -6.48 4.14 -23.45
C VAL A 25 -6.82 4.25 -21.96
N VAL A 26 -6.41 5.35 -21.34
CA VAL A 26 -6.81 5.66 -19.97
C VAL A 26 -8.31 5.88 -19.90
N THR A 27 -9.00 5.01 -19.18
CA THR A 27 -10.46 5.09 -19.01
C THR A 27 -10.78 5.38 -17.53
N LEU A 28 -11.48 6.49 -17.30
CA LEU A 28 -11.89 6.88 -15.95
C LEU A 28 -13.08 6.02 -15.46
N PRO A 29 -13.19 5.80 -14.14
CA PRO A 29 -14.35 5.13 -13.57
C PRO A 29 -15.64 5.92 -13.86
N ASN A 30 -16.72 5.21 -14.13
CA ASN A 30 -18.05 5.78 -14.34
C ASN A 30 -18.94 5.70 -13.08
N LEU A 31 -18.47 5.04 -12.04
CA LEU A 31 -19.08 4.99 -10.72
C LEU A 31 -18.05 5.40 -9.67
N VAL A 32 -18.37 6.40 -8.86
CA VAL A 32 -17.47 6.96 -7.85
C VAL A 32 -18.22 7.14 -6.52
N PHE A 33 -17.51 7.03 -5.41
CA PHE A 33 -18.01 7.28 -4.08
C PHE A 33 -16.93 7.98 -3.23
N LYS A 34 -17.30 8.52 -2.06
CA LYS A 34 -16.35 9.24 -1.21
C LYS A 34 -15.89 8.42 0.00
N GLU A 35 -16.82 7.84 0.73
CA GLU A 35 -16.53 7.14 1.98
C GLU A 35 -16.81 5.66 1.87
N GLU A 36 -18.06 5.30 1.57
CA GLU A 36 -18.49 3.92 1.43
C GLU A 36 -19.54 3.73 0.33
N MET A 37 -19.62 2.52 -0.18
CA MET A 37 -20.65 2.07 -1.12
C MET A 37 -20.95 0.61 -0.86
N GLU A 38 -22.21 0.21 -1.00
CA GLU A 38 -22.62 -1.19 -0.91
C GLU A 38 -23.17 -1.67 -2.25
N ILE A 39 -22.70 -2.84 -2.69
CA ILE A 39 -23.12 -3.48 -3.93
C ILE A 39 -23.66 -4.87 -3.61
N PHE A 40 -24.87 -5.15 -4.09
CA PHE A 40 -25.49 -6.48 -3.94
C PHE A 40 -25.36 -7.27 -5.23
N VAL A 41 -24.72 -8.42 -5.16
CA VAL A 41 -24.52 -9.30 -6.32
C VAL A 41 -24.50 -10.76 -5.90
N GLY A 42 -25.27 -11.60 -6.60
CA GLY A 42 -25.26 -13.06 -6.38
C GLY A 42 -25.60 -13.49 -4.95
N GLY A 43 -26.39 -12.72 -4.21
CA GLY A 43 -26.76 -13.00 -2.82
C GLY A 43 -25.73 -12.52 -1.78
N TYR A 44 -24.67 -11.85 -2.21
CA TYR A 44 -23.67 -11.26 -1.34
C TYR A 44 -23.82 -9.74 -1.27
N SER A 45 -23.48 -9.18 -0.10
CA SER A 45 -23.27 -7.75 0.09
C SER A 45 -21.76 -7.46 0.08
N LEU A 46 -21.33 -6.60 -0.84
CA LEU A 46 -19.96 -6.11 -0.93
C LEU A 46 -19.94 -4.69 -0.37
N ARG A 47 -19.35 -4.52 0.81
CA ARG A 47 -19.15 -3.20 1.41
C ARG A 47 -17.78 -2.66 0.98
N LEU A 48 -17.80 -1.64 0.14
CA LEU A 48 -16.60 -0.95 -0.36
C LEU A 48 -16.36 0.27 0.53
N MET A 49 -15.18 0.39 1.08
CA MET A 49 -14.83 1.46 2.01
C MET A 49 -13.52 2.11 1.58
N HIS A 50 -13.55 3.43 1.46
CA HIS A 50 -12.39 4.24 1.13
C HIS A 50 -11.49 4.42 2.36
N VAL A 51 -10.18 4.40 2.13
CA VAL A 51 -9.16 4.74 3.12
C VAL A 51 -7.91 5.28 2.42
N ARG A 52 -7.17 6.13 3.10
CA ARG A 52 -5.85 6.54 2.62
C ARG A 52 -4.80 5.59 3.19
N GLY A 53 -3.86 5.18 2.36
CA GLY A 53 -2.81 4.27 2.79
C GLY A 53 -1.70 4.13 1.75
N HIS A 54 -1.78 3.12 0.90
CA HIS A 54 -0.87 2.92 -0.23
C HIS A 54 -0.98 4.06 -1.27
N THR A 55 -2.21 4.57 -1.44
CA THR A 55 -2.54 5.79 -2.18
C THR A 55 -3.57 6.62 -1.42
N ASP A 56 -4.01 7.75 -1.98
CA ASP A 56 -5.12 8.56 -1.43
C ASP A 56 -6.50 8.01 -1.83
N GLY A 57 -6.56 7.06 -2.73
CA GLY A 57 -7.79 6.47 -3.28
C GLY A 57 -7.95 4.98 -3.02
N ASP A 58 -7.30 4.43 -2.01
CA ASP A 58 -7.42 3.00 -1.72
C ASP A 58 -8.85 2.62 -1.30
N VAL A 59 -9.28 1.46 -1.75
CA VAL A 59 -10.56 0.87 -1.39
C VAL A 59 -10.33 -0.56 -0.92
N TYR A 60 -10.92 -0.91 0.21
CA TYR A 60 -11.02 -2.30 0.64
C TYR A 60 -12.49 -2.75 0.60
N ILE A 61 -12.70 -4.05 0.44
CA ILE A 61 -14.03 -4.63 0.30
C ILE A 61 -14.23 -5.69 1.37
N TYR A 62 -15.26 -5.55 2.18
CA TYR A 62 -15.66 -6.57 3.15
C TYR A 62 -16.90 -7.31 2.66
N ILE A 63 -16.84 -8.65 2.68
CA ILE A 63 -17.94 -9.55 2.35
C ILE A 63 -18.26 -10.36 3.60
N GLU A 64 -19.24 -9.89 4.36
CA GLU A 64 -19.59 -10.43 5.68
C GLU A 64 -19.96 -11.90 5.62
N GLN A 65 -20.80 -12.29 4.65
CA GLN A 65 -21.25 -13.67 4.48
C GLN A 65 -20.12 -14.69 4.24
N LEU A 66 -18.97 -14.18 3.77
CA LEU A 66 -17.77 -14.98 3.50
C LEU A 66 -16.65 -14.72 4.52
N LYS A 67 -16.86 -13.83 5.48
CA LYS A 67 -15.83 -13.33 6.40
C LYS A 67 -14.53 -12.99 5.67
N THR A 68 -14.65 -12.36 4.50
CA THR A 68 -13.56 -12.09 3.58
C THR A 68 -13.33 -10.60 3.44
N LEU A 69 -12.08 -10.20 3.57
CA LEU A 69 -11.61 -8.84 3.37
C LEU A 69 -10.65 -8.78 2.16
N ILE A 70 -11.08 -8.10 1.10
CA ILE A 70 -10.23 -7.82 -0.08
C ILE A 70 -9.56 -6.48 0.18
N THR A 71 -8.26 -6.48 0.34
CA THR A 71 -7.52 -5.31 0.84
C THR A 71 -6.82 -4.50 -0.24
N GLY A 72 -6.78 -5.01 -1.47
CA GLY A 72 -5.95 -4.38 -2.49
C GLY A 72 -4.50 -4.18 -2.01
N ASP A 73 -3.84 -3.15 -2.49
CA ASP A 73 -2.44 -2.87 -2.18
C ASP A 73 -2.19 -2.34 -0.77
N LEU A 74 -3.25 -2.16 0.05
CA LEU A 74 -3.08 -1.95 1.49
C LEU A 74 -2.35 -3.13 2.15
N VAL A 75 -2.47 -4.34 1.61
CA VAL A 75 -1.72 -5.51 2.07
C VAL A 75 -0.92 -6.12 0.94
N SER A 76 0.38 -6.19 1.16
CA SER A 76 1.34 -6.88 0.28
C SER A 76 2.07 -7.93 1.13
N TYR A 77 1.95 -9.21 0.78
CA TYR A 77 2.50 -10.29 1.59
C TYR A 77 3.78 -10.86 0.98
N LYS A 78 4.84 -10.91 1.78
CA LYS A 78 6.20 -11.33 1.36
C LYS A 78 6.74 -10.56 0.16
N LYS A 79 6.34 -9.31 0.03
CA LYS A 79 6.78 -8.38 -1.00
C LYS A 79 6.85 -6.99 -0.37
N ILE A 80 7.98 -6.29 -0.53
CA ILE A 80 8.08 -4.88 -0.14
C ILE A 80 7.13 -4.07 -1.03
N PRO A 81 6.16 -3.34 -0.46
CA PRO A 81 5.26 -2.49 -1.24
C PRO A 81 6.00 -1.27 -1.78
N SER A 82 5.44 -0.61 -2.79
CA SER A 82 5.86 0.75 -3.14
C SER A 82 5.22 1.74 -2.17
N LEU A 83 6.01 2.67 -1.64
CA LEU A 83 5.48 3.78 -0.83
C LEU A 83 5.44 5.11 -1.61
N LYS A 84 5.68 5.09 -2.93
CA LYS A 84 5.83 6.31 -3.74
C LYS A 84 4.72 7.33 -3.51
N ASP A 85 3.47 6.87 -3.51
CA ASP A 85 2.28 7.70 -3.37
C ASP A 85 1.56 7.49 -2.02
N ALA A 86 2.26 6.82 -1.06
CA ALA A 86 1.69 6.40 0.20
C ALA A 86 1.61 7.51 1.25
N TYR A 87 0.71 7.32 2.18
CA TYR A 87 0.53 8.08 3.41
C TYR A 87 0.81 7.12 4.58
N VAL A 88 2.06 7.09 5.03
CA VAL A 88 2.56 6.02 5.92
C VAL A 88 1.82 5.99 7.25
N GLU A 89 1.52 7.14 7.83
CA GLU A 89 0.80 7.22 9.09
C GLU A 89 -0.66 6.76 8.97
N GLU A 90 -1.35 7.24 7.93
CA GLU A 90 -2.71 6.81 7.63
C GLU A 90 -2.77 5.33 7.27
N TRP A 91 -1.74 4.82 6.57
CA TRP A 91 -1.65 3.39 6.27
C TRP A 91 -1.52 2.52 7.52
N ILE A 92 -0.72 2.95 8.50
CA ILE A 92 -0.63 2.27 9.80
C ILE A 92 -1.99 2.23 10.47
N ALA A 93 -2.72 3.36 10.49
CA ALA A 93 -4.08 3.44 11.04
C ALA A 93 -5.07 2.54 10.27
N ALA A 94 -4.94 2.49 8.93
CA ALA A 94 -5.73 1.58 8.11
C ALA A 94 -5.51 0.10 8.47
N MET A 95 -4.28 -0.29 8.85
CA MET A 95 -4.01 -1.67 9.30
C MET A 95 -4.75 -2.01 10.60
N ASP A 96 -4.93 -1.04 11.50
CA ASP A 96 -5.76 -1.23 12.71
C ASP A 96 -7.22 -1.39 12.34
N LEU A 97 -7.74 -0.48 11.52
CA LEU A 97 -9.12 -0.53 11.03
C LEU A 97 -9.44 -1.88 10.36
N LEU A 98 -8.57 -2.37 9.47
CA LEU A 98 -8.74 -3.67 8.82
C LEU A 98 -8.68 -4.84 9.81
N GLY A 99 -7.96 -4.67 10.90
CA GLY A 99 -7.82 -5.67 11.96
C GLY A 99 -9.05 -5.84 12.85
N ASP A 100 -9.96 -4.85 12.84
CA ASP A 100 -11.19 -4.84 13.66
C ASP A 100 -12.35 -5.61 12.98
N PHE A 101 -12.23 -5.94 11.68
CA PHE A 101 -13.22 -6.75 10.99
C PHE A 101 -13.21 -8.20 11.45
N ASP A 102 -14.40 -8.82 11.56
CA ASP A 102 -14.56 -10.26 11.75
C ASP A 102 -14.26 -10.99 10.44
N ALA A 103 -13.00 -10.92 9.99
CA ALA A 103 -12.53 -11.52 8.76
C ALA A 103 -11.60 -12.70 9.04
N GLU A 104 -11.86 -13.82 8.38
CA GLU A 104 -11.04 -15.03 8.42
C GLU A 104 -10.09 -15.10 7.22
N ILE A 105 -10.52 -14.55 6.08
CA ILE A 105 -9.79 -14.56 4.82
C ILE A 105 -9.43 -13.11 4.44
N TYR A 106 -8.16 -12.90 4.16
CA TYR A 106 -7.61 -11.66 3.64
C TYR A 106 -7.07 -11.90 2.23
N ILE A 107 -7.55 -11.13 1.26
CA ILE A 107 -7.09 -11.18 -0.14
C ILE A 107 -6.25 -9.93 -0.39
N PRO A 108 -4.91 -10.07 -0.41
CA PRO A 108 -4.00 -8.94 -0.64
C PRO A 108 -3.92 -8.56 -2.11
N GLY A 109 -3.50 -7.33 -2.42
CA GLY A 109 -3.17 -6.92 -3.78
C GLY A 109 -1.98 -7.70 -4.35
N HIS A 110 -1.08 -8.15 -3.47
CA HIS A 110 0.08 -8.95 -3.84
C HIS A 110 0.36 -10.07 -2.82
N GLY A 111 0.55 -11.27 -3.32
CA GLY A 111 0.78 -12.50 -2.54
C GLY A 111 -0.44 -13.39 -2.52
N GLU A 112 -0.32 -14.54 -1.85
CA GLU A 112 -1.43 -15.49 -1.73
C GLU A 112 -2.43 -15.03 -0.68
N PRO A 113 -3.74 -15.30 -0.87
CA PRO A 113 -4.73 -15.12 0.17
C PRO A 113 -4.38 -15.91 1.44
N GLY A 114 -4.83 -15.41 2.58
CA GLY A 114 -4.56 -16.06 3.87
C GLY A 114 -5.32 -15.42 5.00
N GLY A 115 -4.91 -15.70 6.23
CA GLY A 115 -5.53 -15.14 7.44
C GLY A 115 -4.89 -13.83 7.93
N LYS A 116 -5.29 -13.42 9.12
CA LYS A 116 -4.80 -12.21 9.82
C LYS A 116 -3.27 -12.04 9.88
N PRO A 117 -2.41 -13.09 9.84
CA PRO A 117 -0.96 -12.89 9.76
C PRO A 117 -0.46 -12.05 8.59
N LEU A 118 -1.20 -11.98 7.46
CA LEU A 118 -0.85 -11.13 6.33
C LEU A 118 -0.88 -9.65 6.73
N LEU A 119 -1.98 -9.24 7.36
CA LEU A 119 -2.17 -7.89 7.87
C LEU A 119 -1.12 -7.53 8.92
N ILE A 120 -0.86 -8.44 9.86
CA ILE A 120 0.14 -8.25 10.91
C ILE A 120 1.53 -8.05 10.31
N ALA A 121 1.91 -8.84 9.31
CA ALA A 121 3.21 -8.73 8.66
C ALA A 121 3.38 -7.36 7.97
N MET A 122 2.34 -6.88 7.28
CA MET A 122 2.34 -5.59 6.63
C MET A 122 2.44 -4.45 7.65
N LYS A 123 1.61 -4.47 8.69
CA LYS A 123 1.66 -3.49 9.78
C LYS A 123 3.04 -3.43 10.44
N HIS A 124 3.65 -4.58 10.72
CA HIS A 124 4.99 -4.65 11.30
C HIS A 124 6.06 -4.03 10.39
N TYR A 125 5.93 -4.17 9.07
CA TYR A 125 6.84 -3.50 8.13
C TYR A 125 6.74 -1.99 8.25
N LEU A 126 5.53 -1.44 8.19
CA LEU A 126 5.29 0.00 8.27
C LEU A 126 5.75 0.59 9.62
N LEU A 127 5.39 -0.06 10.73
CA LEU A 127 5.80 0.36 12.07
C LEU A 127 7.31 0.32 12.24
N LYS A 128 7.98 -0.71 11.69
CA LYS A 128 9.43 -0.81 11.78
C LYS A 128 10.13 0.27 10.96
N LEU A 129 9.62 0.57 9.78
CA LEU A 129 10.12 1.67 8.96
C LEU A 129 9.97 3.01 9.71
N LYS A 130 8.77 3.31 10.22
CA LYS A 130 8.48 4.52 11.02
C LYS A 130 9.42 4.65 12.20
N GLU A 131 9.54 3.61 13.04
CA GLU A 131 10.44 3.59 14.22
C GLU A 131 11.87 3.98 13.84
N MET A 132 12.38 3.35 12.77
CA MET A 132 13.77 3.58 12.35
C MET A 132 13.98 4.98 11.80
N ILE A 133 13.02 5.51 11.03
CA ILE A 133 13.08 6.88 10.50
C ILE A 133 13.07 7.89 11.64
N LEU A 134 12.13 7.80 12.59
CA LEU A 134 12.04 8.74 13.70
C LEU A 134 13.33 8.77 14.52
N LYS A 135 13.94 7.62 14.79
CA LYS A 135 15.25 7.54 15.47
C LYS A 135 16.39 8.25 14.74
N GLN A 136 16.36 8.31 13.41
CA GLN A 136 17.39 9.04 12.65
C GLN A 136 17.10 10.54 12.63
N LEU A 137 15.83 10.93 12.50
CA LEU A 137 15.40 12.32 12.57
C LEU A 137 15.73 12.95 13.93
N GLU A 138 15.48 12.24 15.05
CA GLU A 138 15.86 12.66 16.40
C GLU A 138 17.37 12.94 16.54
N LYS A 139 18.21 12.24 15.75
CA LYS A 139 19.65 12.43 15.71
C LYS A 139 20.11 13.50 14.70
N GLY A 140 19.17 14.19 14.07
CA GLY A 140 19.46 15.19 13.03
C GLY A 140 20.11 14.61 11.76
N LYS A 141 19.89 13.33 11.46
CA LYS A 141 20.48 12.65 10.30
C LYS A 141 19.82 13.09 9.01
N SER A 142 20.63 13.37 7.99
CA SER A 142 20.16 13.61 6.62
C SER A 142 19.53 12.34 6.02
N LEU A 143 18.75 12.50 4.94
CA LEU A 143 18.16 11.37 4.20
C LEU A 143 19.22 10.33 3.79
N LYS A 144 20.34 10.78 3.23
CA LYS A 144 21.42 9.89 2.78
C LYS A 144 22.03 9.07 3.91
N GLU A 145 22.27 9.69 5.07
CA GLU A 145 22.76 8.98 6.27
C GLU A 145 21.72 8.01 6.80
N THR A 146 20.46 8.43 6.76
CA THR A 146 19.31 7.60 7.17
C THR A 146 19.18 6.35 6.29
N GLN A 147 19.24 6.50 4.97
CA GLN A 147 19.24 5.38 4.02
C GLN A 147 20.42 4.43 4.28
N ALA A 148 21.63 4.96 4.49
CA ALA A 148 22.82 4.14 4.77
C ALA A 148 22.66 3.26 6.03
N VAL A 149 21.95 3.74 7.05
CA VAL A 149 21.69 2.99 8.30
C VAL A 149 20.52 2.02 8.17
N ILE A 150 19.41 2.46 7.60
CA ILE A 150 18.15 1.71 7.63
C ILE A 150 18.11 0.60 6.58
N ARG A 151 18.57 0.90 5.36
CA ARG A 151 18.49 -0.03 4.22
C ARG A 151 19.08 -1.42 4.49
N PRO A 152 20.31 -1.57 5.01
CA PRO A 152 20.88 -2.88 5.27
C PRO A 152 20.12 -3.65 6.34
N VAL A 153 19.61 -2.97 7.36
CA VAL A 153 18.81 -3.59 8.44
C VAL A 153 17.50 -4.15 7.90
N LEU A 154 16.77 -3.36 7.09
CA LEU A 154 15.52 -3.82 6.48
C LEU A 154 15.77 -4.91 5.44
N ALA A 155 16.82 -4.80 4.63
CA ALA A 155 17.19 -5.81 3.65
C ALA A 155 17.46 -7.17 4.29
N GLU A 156 18.19 -7.21 5.41
CA GLU A 156 18.44 -8.46 6.15
C GLU A 156 17.17 -8.99 6.80
N LYS A 157 16.39 -8.10 7.47
CA LYS A 157 15.14 -8.49 8.13
C LYS A 157 14.13 -9.11 7.16
N TYR A 158 14.03 -8.56 5.95
CA TYR A 158 13.06 -8.95 4.94
C TYR A 158 13.70 -9.67 3.74
N LYS A 159 14.87 -10.29 3.91
CA LYS A 159 15.63 -10.97 2.83
C LYS A 159 14.85 -12.02 2.06
N GLY A 160 13.80 -12.60 2.67
CA GLY A 160 12.89 -13.55 2.02
C GLY A 160 11.74 -12.89 1.25
N TRP A 161 11.64 -11.55 1.25
CA TRP A 161 10.61 -10.83 0.54
C TRP A 161 11.08 -10.37 -0.83
N LYS A 162 10.14 -10.25 -1.78
CA LYS A 162 10.42 -9.70 -3.12
C LYS A 162 10.57 -8.16 -3.04
N ASN A 163 11.11 -7.56 -4.10
CA ASN A 163 11.19 -6.10 -4.29
C ASN A 163 12.02 -5.32 -3.25
N LEU A 164 13.06 -5.91 -2.70
CA LEU A 164 13.99 -5.21 -1.81
C LEU A 164 14.63 -3.95 -2.46
N LYS A 165 14.59 -3.86 -3.79
CA LYS A 165 15.05 -2.68 -4.54
C LYS A 165 14.28 -1.39 -4.22
N TRP A 166 13.06 -1.50 -3.67
CA TRP A 166 12.22 -0.34 -3.32
C TRP A 166 12.54 0.25 -1.94
N LEU A 167 13.41 -0.39 -1.15
CA LEU A 167 13.70 0.07 0.21
C LEU A 167 14.22 1.50 0.27
N ASP A 168 15.09 1.92 -0.65
CA ASP A 168 15.63 3.29 -0.65
C ASP A 168 14.54 4.33 -0.91
N ALA A 169 13.66 4.09 -1.90
CA ALA A 169 12.53 4.96 -2.19
C ALA A 169 11.51 5.00 -1.04
N ASN A 170 11.28 3.85 -0.39
CA ASN A 170 10.39 3.77 0.76
C ASN A 170 10.94 4.54 1.98
N ILE A 171 12.25 4.43 2.23
CA ILE A 171 12.92 5.20 3.29
C ILE A 171 12.81 6.70 3.01
N GLU A 172 13.04 7.11 1.76
CA GLU A 172 12.92 8.50 1.33
C GLU A 172 11.48 9.02 1.55
N ARG A 173 10.47 8.31 1.05
CA ARG A 173 9.07 8.72 1.20
C ARG A 173 8.67 8.88 2.68
N ALA A 174 9.02 7.90 3.51
CA ALA A 174 8.75 7.96 4.95
C ALA A 174 9.56 9.07 5.64
N TYR A 175 10.83 9.26 5.29
CA TYR A 175 11.65 10.34 5.82
C TYR A 175 11.04 11.71 5.53
N LEU A 176 10.62 11.97 4.28
CA LEU A 176 9.97 13.22 3.90
C LEU A 176 8.67 13.44 4.69
N GLU A 177 7.84 12.42 4.83
CA GLU A 177 6.58 12.55 5.59
C GLU A 177 6.80 12.90 7.06
N TYR A 178 7.77 12.26 7.73
CA TYR A 178 8.01 12.48 9.16
C TYR A 178 8.91 13.69 9.45
N SER A 179 9.69 14.17 8.48
CA SER A 179 10.49 15.38 8.64
C SER A 179 9.69 16.68 8.60
N LEU A 180 8.43 16.61 8.11
CA LEU A 180 7.54 17.77 8.04
C LEU A 180 6.60 17.90 9.25
N LYS A 181 6.65 16.94 10.17
CA LYS A 181 5.86 16.93 11.41
C LYS A 181 6.71 17.41 12.58
#